data_a963953252441a339d707606ee403232
#
_entry.id   a963953252441a339d707606ee403232
#
_cell.length_a   1.000
_cell.length_b   1.000
_cell.length_c   1.000
_cell.angle_alpha   90.00
_cell.angle_beta   90.00
_cell.angle_gamma   90.00
#
_symmetry.space_group_name_H-M   'P 1'
#
loop_
_entity.id
_entity.type
_entity.pdbx_description
1 polymer ?
#
loop_
_entity_poly.entity_id
_entity_poly.type
_entity_poly.pdbx_seq_one_letter_code
_entity_poly.pdbx_strand_id
1 'polypeptide(L)'
;MPTVNLLIKGKVQGVYYRLAAKDQADKLGITGWVKYISEGRVEIMTTGSEEQLQQFTEWCRKGPEKAVVTDVIVTPLLEQTFDEFVVILDEYPHDI
;
A
#
# COMPACT_ATOMS: atom_id res chain seq x y z
N MET A 1 -3.61 -10.46 -14.50
CA MET A 1 -3.95 -10.24 -13.09
C MET A 1 -4.38 -8.80 -12.87
N PRO A 2 -5.39 -8.56 -12.07
CA PRO A 2 -5.84 -7.19 -11.84
C PRO A 2 -4.83 -6.34 -11.09
N THR A 3 -4.94 -5.04 -11.30
CA THR A 3 -4.14 -4.03 -10.62
C THR A 3 -5.09 -3.06 -9.92
N VAL A 4 -4.76 -2.68 -8.70
CA VAL A 4 -5.53 -1.68 -7.97
C VAL A 4 -4.61 -0.66 -7.35
N ASN A 5 -5.14 0.53 -7.15
CA ASN A 5 -4.50 1.56 -6.36
C ASN A 5 -5.25 1.66 -5.04
N LEU A 6 -4.51 1.71 -3.96
CA LEU A 6 -5.07 1.86 -2.61
C LEU A 6 -4.59 3.19 -2.04
N LEU A 7 -5.53 4.01 -1.61
CA LEU A 7 -5.22 5.26 -0.93
C LEU A 7 -5.65 5.11 0.51
N ILE A 8 -4.69 5.18 1.43
CA ILE A 8 -4.92 4.86 2.82
C ILE A 8 -4.83 6.14 3.65
N LYS A 9 -5.87 6.40 4.41
CA LYS A 9 -5.99 7.60 5.22
C LYS A 9 -6.03 7.24 6.69
N GLY A 10 -5.59 8.16 7.53
CA GLY A 10 -5.59 7.99 8.96
C GLY A 10 -4.21 8.25 9.54
N LYS A 11 -3.93 7.66 10.69
CA LYS A 11 -2.61 7.74 11.28
C LYS A 11 -1.80 6.58 10.75
N VAL A 12 -1.18 6.80 9.58
CA VAL A 12 -0.51 5.72 8.85
C VAL A 12 0.93 6.05 8.49
N GLN A 13 1.41 7.26 8.76
CA GLN A 13 2.82 7.59 8.63
C GLN A 13 3.45 7.59 10.01
N GLY A 14 4.74 7.21 10.06
CA GLY A 14 5.46 7.16 11.33
C GLY A 14 5.11 5.97 12.20
N VAL A 15 4.42 4.96 11.64
CA VAL A 15 4.02 3.77 12.38
C VAL A 15 4.48 2.50 11.65
N TYR A 16 5.49 2.61 10.80
CA TYR A 16 6.06 1.49 10.04
C TYR A 16 5.09 0.87 9.06
N TYR A 17 4.12 1.66 8.57
CA TYR A 17 3.10 1.13 7.68
C TYR A 17 3.71 0.57 6.39
N ARG A 18 4.68 1.30 5.79
CA ARG A 18 5.26 0.87 4.51
C ARG A 18 5.98 -0.46 4.63
N LEU A 19 6.77 -0.64 5.69
CA LEU A 19 7.51 -1.88 5.88
C LEU A 19 6.57 -3.04 6.17
N ALA A 20 5.55 -2.79 6.97
CA ALA A 20 4.56 -3.82 7.28
C ALA A 20 3.78 -4.22 6.03
N ALA A 21 3.45 -3.23 5.17
CA ALA A 21 2.75 -3.51 3.93
C ALA A 21 3.59 -4.38 3.00
N LYS A 22 4.89 -4.08 2.89
CA LYS A 22 5.78 -4.91 2.08
C LYS A 22 5.84 -6.33 2.60
N ASP A 23 5.96 -6.49 3.91
CA ASP A 23 6.00 -7.82 4.49
C ASP A 23 4.74 -8.61 4.16
N GLN A 24 3.60 -7.97 4.29
CA GLN A 24 2.34 -8.62 3.99
C GLN A 24 2.21 -8.94 2.50
N ALA A 25 2.63 -8.00 1.65
CA ALA A 25 2.58 -8.22 0.21
C ALA A 25 3.45 -9.41 -0.20
N ASP A 26 4.65 -9.50 0.37
CA ASP A 26 5.55 -10.62 0.07
C ASP A 26 4.93 -11.94 0.51
N LYS A 27 4.29 -11.97 1.66
CA LYS A 27 3.63 -13.19 2.14
C LYS A 27 2.49 -13.61 1.22
N LEU A 28 1.79 -12.66 0.65
CA LEU A 28 0.67 -12.95 -0.25
C LEU A 28 1.11 -13.19 -1.68
N GLY A 29 2.36 -12.86 -2.01
CA GLY A 29 2.86 -13.05 -3.37
C GLY A 29 2.42 -12.00 -4.36
N ILE A 30 2.05 -10.81 -3.89
CA ILE A 30 1.65 -9.73 -4.78
C ILE A 30 2.83 -8.79 -5.04
N THR A 31 2.72 -8.02 -6.12
CA THR A 31 3.78 -7.10 -6.54
C THR A 31 3.25 -5.67 -6.58
N GLY A 32 4.16 -4.70 -6.67
CA GLY A 32 3.77 -3.31 -6.73
C GLY A 32 4.69 -2.43 -5.89
N TRP A 33 4.12 -1.37 -5.32
CA TRP A 33 4.90 -0.46 -4.47
C TRP A 33 4.02 0.23 -3.44
N VAL A 34 4.67 0.73 -2.40
CA VAL A 34 4.02 1.51 -1.34
C VAL A 34 4.87 2.73 -1.07
N LYS A 35 4.21 3.88 -0.89
CA LYS A 35 4.92 5.11 -0.58
C LYS A 35 4.05 6.03 0.27
N TYR A 36 4.70 6.94 0.97
CA TYR A 36 4.00 8.03 1.64
C TYR A 36 3.70 9.13 0.62
N ILE A 37 2.55 9.76 0.79
CA ILE A 37 2.20 10.92 -0.02
C ILE A 37 1.74 12.04 0.92
N SER A 38 1.41 13.19 0.34
CA SER A 38 1.07 14.36 1.12
C SER A 38 -0.12 14.12 2.03
N GLU A 39 -0.25 14.96 3.04
CA GLU A 39 -1.36 14.95 3.99
C GLU A 39 -1.42 13.67 4.83
N GLY A 40 -0.25 13.08 5.08
CA GLY A 40 -0.16 11.95 5.99
C GLY A 40 -0.68 10.63 5.43
N ARG A 41 -0.92 10.55 4.14
CA ARG A 41 -1.53 9.36 3.53
C ARG A 41 -0.48 8.39 3.02
N VAL A 42 -0.92 7.15 2.78
CA VAL A 42 -0.11 6.12 2.15
C VAL A 42 -0.79 5.71 0.85
N GLU A 43 0.01 5.57 -0.20
CA GLU A 43 -0.49 5.11 -1.49
C GLU A 43 0.19 3.80 -1.85
N ILE A 44 -0.60 2.86 -2.37
CA ILE A 44 -0.11 1.55 -2.78
C ILE A 44 -0.63 1.25 -4.17
N MET A 45 0.26 0.80 -5.04
CA MET A 45 -0.12 0.27 -6.35
C MET A 45 0.23 -1.20 -6.33
N THR A 46 -0.73 -2.09 -6.64
CA THR A 46 -0.44 -3.50 -6.49
C THR A 46 -1.20 -4.35 -7.49
N THR A 47 -0.56 -5.44 -7.89
CA THR A 47 -1.08 -6.41 -8.84
C THR A 47 -1.05 -7.80 -8.22
N GLY A 48 -2.12 -8.55 -8.40
CA GLY A 48 -2.23 -9.90 -7.90
C GLY A 48 -3.55 -10.49 -8.32
N SER A 49 -3.83 -11.71 -7.90
CA SER A 49 -5.14 -12.30 -8.13
C SER A 49 -6.19 -11.55 -7.32
N GLU A 50 -7.45 -11.73 -7.68
CA GLU A 50 -8.52 -11.08 -6.94
C GLU A 50 -8.49 -11.48 -5.47
N GLU A 51 -8.25 -12.75 -5.20
CA GLU A 51 -8.20 -13.21 -3.82
C GLU A 51 -7.03 -12.62 -3.06
N GLN A 52 -5.85 -12.57 -3.69
CA GLN A 52 -4.69 -11.96 -3.05
C GLN A 52 -4.93 -10.48 -2.75
N LEU A 53 -5.51 -9.76 -3.70
CA LEU A 53 -5.77 -8.33 -3.53
C LEU A 53 -6.81 -8.10 -2.46
N GLN A 54 -7.81 -8.96 -2.36
CA GLN A 54 -8.82 -8.83 -1.33
C GLN A 54 -8.20 -9.01 0.06
N GLN A 55 -7.37 -10.02 0.22
CA GLN A 55 -6.72 -10.26 1.51
C GLN A 55 -5.80 -9.09 1.86
N PHE A 56 -5.07 -8.58 0.88
CA PHE A 56 -4.18 -7.46 1.13
C PHE A 56 -4.95 -6.20 1.50
N THR A 57 -6.04 -5.94 0.79
CA THR A 57 -6.85 -4.76 1.08
C THR A 57 -7.42 -4.83 2.50
N GLU A 58 -7.87 -6.01 2.92
CA GLU A 58 -8.37 -6.16 4.28
C GLU A 58 -7.29 -5.92 5.30
N TRP A 59 -6.06 -6.39 5.03
CA TRP A 59 -4.96 -6.09 5.92
C TRP A 59 -4.70 -4.58 5.98
N CYS A 60 -4.78 -3.91 4.82
CA CYS A 60 -4.52 -2.48 4.76
C CYS A 60 -5.52 -1.69 5.60
N ARG A 61 -6.75 -2.17 5.71
CA ARG A 61 -7.76 -1.49 6.51
C ARG A 61 -7.43 -1.53 8.00
N LYS A 62 -6.66 -2.51 8.40
CA LYS A 62 -6.23 -2.66 9.78
C LYS A 62 -4.85 -2.03 10.00
N GLY A 63 -3.91 -2.37 9.11
CA GLY A 63 -2.54 -1.88 9.21
C GLY A 63 -1.78 -2.49 10.37
N PRO A 64 -0.56 -2.00 10.61
CA PRO A 64 0.24 -2.46 11.74
C PRO A 64 -0.33 -1.96 13.06
N GLU A 65 0.22 -2.44 14.14
CA GLU A 65 -0.36 -2.29 15.46
C GLU A 65 -0.67 -0.83 15.84
N LYS A 66 0.25 0.07 15.51
CA LYS A 66 0.10 1.46 15.94
C LYS A 66 -0.61 2.34 14.92
N ALA A 67 -1.01 1.77 13.80
CA ALA A 67 -1.73 2.53 12.79
C ALA A 67 -3.20 2.67 13.18
N VAL A 68 -3.78 3.79 12.75
CA VAL A 68 -5.22 4.00 12.89
C VAL A 68 -5.71 4.35 11.49
N VAL A 69 -6.32 3.38 10.82
CA VAL A 69 -6.79 3.56 9.45
C VAL A 69 -8.23 4.04 9.50
N THR A 70 -8.49 5.20 8.90
CA THR A 70 -9.84 5.76 8.89
C THR A 70 -10.54 5.50 7.56
N ASP A 71 -9.79 5.26 6.48
CA ASP A 71 -10.40 5.02 5.19
C ASP A 71 -9.39 4.36 4.26
N VAL A 72 -9.88 3.50 3.37
CA VAL A 72 -9.08 2.90 2.30
C VAL A 72 -9.90 3.03 1.03
N ILE A 73 -9.37 3.78 0.06
CA ILE A 73 -10.05 3.97 -1.21
C ILE A 73 -9.38 3.06 -2.23
N VAL A 74 -10.16 2.15 -2.80
CA VAL A 74 -9.67 1.16 -3.76
C VAL A 74 -10.08 1.61 -5.15
N THR A 75 -9.11 1.77 -6.04
CA THR A 75 -9.40 2.17 -7.42
C THR A 75 -8.83 1.12 -8.36
N PRO A 76 -9.70 0.40 -9.09
CA PRO A 76 -9.21 -0.54 -10.10
C PRO A 76 -8.54 0.22 -11.25
N LEU A 77 -7.46 -0.37 -11.77
CA LEU A 77 -6.70 0.25 -12.85
C LEU A 77 -6.49 -0.77 -13.97
N LEU A 78 -6.02 -0.28 -15.10
CA LEU A 78 -5.57 -1.16 -16.16
C LEU A 78 -4.41 -1.99 -15.63
N GLU A 79 -4.32 -3.22 -16.11
CA GLU A 79 -3.33 -4.16 -15.62
C GLU A 79 -1.91 -3.62 -15.82
N GLN A 80 -1.11 -3.73 -14.77
CA GLN A 80 0.30 -3.34 -14.78
C GLN A 80 1.12 -4.50 -14.22
N THR A 81 2.37 -4.58 -14.67
CA THR A 81 3.27 -5.64 -14.27
C THR A 81 4.40 -5.05 -13.45
N PHE A 82 4.69 -5.68 -12.32
CA PHE A 82 5.80 -5.31 -11.45
C PHE A 82 6.62 -6.55 -11.17
N ASP A 83 7.93 -6.37 -10.97
CA ASP A 83 8.81 -7.50 -10.70
C ASP A 83 8.73 -7.95 -9.25
N GLU A 84 8.49 -7.02 -8.34
CA GLU A 84 8.45 -7.32 -6.92
C GLU A 84 7.63 -6.25 -6.22
N PHE A 85 7.52 -6.34 -4.90
CA PHE A 85 6.87 -5.30 -4.12
C PHE A 85 7.96 -4.48 -3.45
N VAL A 86 7.98 -3.16 -3.70
CA VAL A 86 9.04 -2.30 -3.20
C VAL A 86 8.49 -1.18 -2.34
N VAL A 87 9.30 -0.73 -1.41
CA VAL A 87 9.00 0.43 -0.57
C VAL A 87 9.72 1.63 -1.17
N ILE A 88 8.96 2.66 -1.47
CA ILE A 88 9.51 3.91 -1.98
C ILE A 88 9.70 4.83 -0.78
N LEU A 89 10.95 5.19 -0.50
CA LEU A 89 11.28 5.85 0.75
C LEU A 89 11.30 7.36 0.68
N ASP A 90 11.71 7.91 -0.45
CA ASP A 90 11.96 9.34 -0.50
C ASP A 90 11.35 9.91 -1.75
N GLU A 91 10.09 10.16 -1.64
CA GLU A 91 9.29 10.38 -2.80
C GLU A 91 9.13 11.84 -3.17
N TYR A 92 9.47 12.76 -2.29
CA TYR A 92 9.33 14.15 -2.67
C TYR A 92 10.25 15.03 -1.81
N PRO A 93 10.61 16.17 -2.34
CA PRO A 93 11.56 17.06 -1.69
C PRO A 93 10.87 17.87 -0.60
N HIS A 94 10.87 17.36 0.59
CA HIS A 94 10.15 17.99 1.67
C HIS A 94 11.03 18.90 2.52
N ASP A 95 12.23 19.05 2.15
CA ASP A 95 13.16 19.87 2.89
C ASP A 95 13.38 21.24 2.26
N ILE A 96 12.59 21.57 1.36
CA ILE A 96 12.74 22.80 0.60
C ILE A 96 12.07 23.96 1.28
#